data_860fb25fcec28d4df1fb225db2021ea7
#
_entry.id   860fb25fcec28d4df1fb225db2021ea7
#
_cell.length_a   1.000
_cell.length_b   1.000
_cell.length_c   1.000
_cell.angle_alpha   90.00
_cell.angle_beta   90.00
_cell.angle_gamma   90.00
#
_symmetry.space_group_name_H-M   'P 1'
#
loop_
_entity.id
_entity.type
_entity.pdbx_description
1 polymer ?
#
loop_
_entity_poly.entity_id
_entity_poly.type
_entity_poly.pdbx_seq_one_letter_code
_entity_poly.pdbx_strand_id
1 'polypeptide(L)'
;MKRTILWSLVAAGSILLNSCNKWLDLQPQDGITRAEFWKTKEDVHAALIGIYSSLNSGPVEQQLFTWGELRADLVGLTSYATDDNRLVKNYNILSTNVIADWSAIYTAINNCNLLIDYAGQAKQADPTFTEAEYNTDLGEALAVRSFLYFYLVRTFRDIPLKLKGTSKDTDIVSVGQSTGDEVLKQIEKDLLQALDWIPEYHVNTSGYNATNAGRVTRPAVRAMLADVYLWLEQYDKVEEQTAKILETGRYSLIGAALPEIFDGGTMETIWELSHKNSSENPMYNIGVTARRPFTANVDILNNEIFPSNEGTDIDLFDSRGEGILYGMSGDLRKYGTESPDYYNFQLYRFSDVMLMRAEALAELGRGTEALALLEDLRTKRKAIRATDPNIEATDLEGIILFVFAERARELTFEGKRWFDLLRLAKKDNYANINVLVDLVTKVVDANVRQSAINKVRDVDSHYLPILETELFKDKQLKQNPFYLK
;
A
#
# COMPACT_ATOMS: atom_id res chain seq x y z
N MET A 1 69.65 27.25 -36.18
CA MET A 1 69.59 26.02 -35.34
C MET A 1 68.71 26.17 -34.03
N LYS A 2 68.85 27.21 -33.20
CA LYS A 2 68.10 27.31 -31.95
C LYS A 2 66.54 27.50 -32.15
N ARG A 3 66.10 28.18 -33.21
CA ARG A 3 64.69 28.40 -33.53
C ARG A 3 63.95 27.15 -34.06
N THR A 4 64.67 26.34 -34.86
CA THR A 4 64.14 25.09 -35.41
C THR A 4 63.96 24.02 -34.36
N ILE A 5 64.82 23.94 -33.33
CA ILE A 5 64.73 23.03 -32.21
C ILE A 5 63.54 23.40 -31.32
N LEU A 6 63.22 24.71 -31.13
CA LEU A 6 62.11 25.16 -30.35
C LEU A 6 60.77 24.80 -31.01
N TRP A 7 60.62 24.94 -32.31
CA TRP A 7 59.41 24.55 -33.05
C TRP A 7 59.19 23.03 -33.07
N SER A 8 60.31 22.25 -33.13
CA SER A 8 60.22 20.78 -33.04
C SER A 8 59.80 20.31 -31.67
N LEU A 9 60.18 20.98 -30.58
CA LEU A 9 59.74 20.68 -29.22
C LEU A 9 58.26 21.08 -28.96
N VAL A 10 57.77 22.18 -29.53
CA VAL A 10 56.34 22.58 -29.45
C VAL A 10 55.51 21.62 -30.26
N ALA A 11 55.90 21.18 -31.44
CA ALA A 11 55.21 20.19 -32.24
C ALA A 11 55.09 18.80 -31.54
N ALA A 12 56.23 18.36 -30.95
CA ALA A 12 56.21 17.10 -30.17
C ALA A 12 55.40 17.16 -28.91
N GLY A 13 55.34 18.32 -28.22
CA GLY A 13 54.45 18.54 -27.06
C GLY A 13 52.94 18.52 -27.40
N SER A 14 52.56 19.00 -28.60
CA SER A 14 51.16 19.01 -29.06
C SER A 14 50.64 17.62 -29.44
N ILE A 15 51.51 16.67 -29.77
CA ILE A 15 51.12 15.28 -30.08
C ILE A 15 50.86 14.47 -28.80
N LEU A 16 51.44 14.87 -27.67
CA LEU A 16 51.25 14.19 -26.38
C LEU A 16 49.94 14.59 -25.64
N LEU A 17 49.20 15.58 -26.16
CA LEU A 17 47.93 16.04 -25.57
C LEU A 17 46.67 15.30 -26.11
N ASN A 18 46.85 14.38 -27.08
CA ASN A 18 45.77 13.46 -27.43
C ASN A 18 45.71 12.31 -26.41
N SER A 19 45.41 12.63 -25.17
CA SER A 19 45.08 11.66 -24.14
C SER A 19 43.79 10.94 -24.54
N CYS A 20 43.88 9.63 -24.67
CA CYS A 20 42.73 8.76 -24.96
C CYS A 20 41.62 8.94 -23.89
N ASN A 21 40.61 9.72 -24.22
CA ASN A 21 39.39 9.82 -23.37
C ASN A 21 38.70 8.45 -23.10
N LYS A 22 39.01 7.44 -23.91
CA LYS A 22 38.49 6.07 -23.73
C LYS A 22 39.08 5.32 -22.52
N TRP A 23 40.16 5.78 -21.90
CA TRP A 23 40.77 5.12 -20.72
C TRP A 23 40.15 5.57 -19.41
N LEU A 24 39.32 6.62 -19.44
CA LEU A 24 38.57 7.13 -18.27
C LEU A 24 37.11 6.62 -18.23
N ASP A 25 36.62 6.02 -19.31
CA ASP A 25 35.36 5.28 -19.32
C ASP A 25 35.61 3.84 -18.81
N LEU A 26 35.86 3.74 -17.51
CA LEU A 26 35.87 2.46 -16.80
C LEU A 26 34.45 1.93 -16.77
N GLN A 27 34.10 1.13 -17.76
CA GLN A 27 32.91 0.29 -17.66
C GLN A 27 33.15 -0.74 -16.54
N PRO A 28 32.21 -0.96 -15.63
CA PRO A 28 32.32 -2.02 -14.64
C PRO A 28 32.59 -3.34 -15.36
N GLN A 29 33.70 -4.03 -15.04
CA GLN A 29 34.04 -5.30 -15.69
C GLN A 29 33.07 -6.43 -15.38
N ASP A 30 32.23 -6.27 -14.33
CA ASP A 30 31.28 -7.27 -13.82
C ASP A 30 29.82 -6.75 -13.78
N GLY A 31 29.49 -5.65 -14.46
CA GLY A 31 28.14 -5.06 -14.47
C GLY A 31 27.59 -4.93 -15.88
N ILE A 32 26.35 -5.39 -16.09
CA ILE A 32 25.57 -5.11 -17.31
C ILE A 32 25.33 -3.60 -17.36
N THR A 33 25.83 -2.92 -18.42
CA THR A 33 25.53 -1.50 -18.59
C THR A 33 24.06 -1.32 -18.98
N ARG A 34 23.45 -0.17 -18.66
CA ARG A 34 22.09 0.15 -19.04
C ARG A 34 21.83 -0.07 -20.55
N ALA A 35 22.79 0.26 -21.41
CA ALA A 35 22.65 0.09 -22.87
C ALA A 35 22.63 -1.40 -23.28
N GLU A 36 23.08 -2.27 -22.40
CA GLU A 36 23.13 -3.72 -22.64
C GLU A 36 22.00 -4.47 -21.98
N PHE A 37 21.30 -3.87 -20.99
CA PHE A 37 20.25 -4.52 -20.22
C PHE A 37 18.93 -4.67 -21.02
N TRP A 38 18.45 -3.65 -21.70
CA TRP A 38 17.12 -3.64 -22.32
C TRP A 38 17.13 -4.21 -23.75
N LYS A 39 17.48 -5.49 -23.92
CA LYS A 39 17.63 -6.14 -25.24
C LYS A 39 16.63 -7.25 -25.51
N THR A 40 16.18 -7.95 -24.48
CA THR A 40 15.32 -9.14 -24.59
C THR A 40 14.08 -9.01 -23.69
N LYS A 41 13.08 -9.84 -23.94
CA LYS A 41 11.91 -9.95 -23.06
C LYS A 41 12.30 -10.43 -21.65
N GLU A 42 13.31 -11.29 -21.56
CA GLU A 42 13.83 -11.78 -20.27
C GLU A 42 14.39 -10.64 -19.42
N ASP A 43 15.01 -9.63 -20.04
CA ASP A 43 15.49 -8.44 -19.33
C ASP A 43 14.31 -7.64 -18.77
N VAL A 44 13.24 -7.47 -19.55
CA VAL A 44 12.03 -6.77 -19.09
C VAL A 44 11.35 -7.55 -17.96
N HIS A 45 11.20 -8.88 -18.12
CA HIS A 45 10.66 -9.74 -17.06
C HIS A 45 11.51 -9.70 -15.79
N ALA A 46 12.86 -9.67 -15.91
CA ALA A 46 13.76 -9.54 -14.76
C ALA A 46 13.58 -8.19 -14.05
N ALA A 47 13.41 -7.10 -14.82
CA ALA A 47 13.10 -5.79 -14.26
C ALA A 47 11.75 -5.77 -13.53
N LEU A 48 10.72 -6.42 -14.09
CA LEU A 48 9.40 -6.57 -13.45
C LEU A 48 9.49 -7.37 -12.15
N ILE A 49 10.26 -8.45 -12.11
CA ILE A 49 10.53 -9.19 -10.87
C ILE A 49 11.24 -8.28 -9.86
N GLY A 50 12.16 -7.41 -10.30
CA GLY A 50 12.82 -6.41 -9.47
C GLY A 50 11.82 -5.41 -8.85
N ILE A 51 10.76 -5.02 -9.58
CA ILE A 51 9.68 -4.18 -9.06
C ILE A 51 8.96 -4.91 -7.91
N TYR A 52 8.53 -6.15 -8.11
CA TYR A 52 7.87 -6.95 -7.07
C TYR A 52 8.79 -7.21 -5.86
N SER A 53 10.07 -7.46 -6.10
CA SER A 53 11.07 -7.58 -5.03
C SER A 53 11.20 -6.30 -4.21
N SER A 54 11.07 -5.14 -4.84
CA SER A 54 11.06 -3.85 -4.14
C SER A 54 9.81 -3.68 -3.27
N LEU A 55 8.65 -4.18 -3.70
CA LEU A 55 7.42 -4.19 -2.88
C LEU A 55 7.55 -5.12 -1.67
N ASN A 56 8.11 -6.31 -1.86
CA ASN A 56 8.35 -7.28 -0.79
C ASN A 56 9.53 -6.89 0.11
N SER A 57 10.11 -5.71 -0.09
CA SER A 57 11.17 -5.23 0.79
C SER A 57 10.60 -4.84 2.14
N GLY A 58 11.31 -5.17 3.23
CA GLY A 58 10.88 -4.84 4.58
C GLY A 58 10.48 -3.38 4.78
N PRO A 59 11.26 -2.39 4.30
CA PRO A 59 10.90 -0.98 4.43
C PRO A 59 9.57 -0.60 3.78
N VAL A 60 9.28 -1.08 2.56
CA VAL A 60 8.02 -0.76 1.86
C VAL A 60 6.84 -1.36 2.61
N GLU A 61 6.87 -2.65 2.91
CA GLU A 61 5.77 -3.34 3.57
C GLU A 61 5.48 -2.77 4.97
N GLN A 62 6.54 -2.47 5.75
CA GLN A 62 6.38 -1.82 7.04
C GLN A 62 5.76 -0.43 6.93
N GLN A 63 6.07 0.34 5.87
CA GLN A 63 5.44 1.63 5.63
C GLN A 63 3.96 1.49 5.28
N LEU A 64 3.60 0.54 4.41
CA LEU A 64 2.19 0.27 4.08
C LEU A 64 1.38 -0.02 5.35
N PHE A 65 1.93 -0.87 6.24
CA PHE A 65 1.30 -1.18 7.52
C PHE A 65 1.24 0.03 8.46
N THR A 66 2.37 0.67 8.74
CA THR A 66 2.45 1.74 9.75
C THR A 66 1.66 2.97 9.36
N TRP A 67 1.63 3.34 8.08
CA TRP A 67 0.83 4.47 7.61
C TRP A 67 -0.66 4.22 7.76
N GLY A 68 -1.10 2.98 7.59
CA GLY A 68 -2.51 2.60 7.69
C GLY A 68 -2.98 2.20 9.09
N GLU A 69 -2.06 1.89 10.04
CA GLU A 69 -2.46 1.36 11.34
C GLU A 69 -2.00 2.21 12.54
N LEU A 70 -0.79 2.77 12.52
CA LEU A 70 -0.18 3.29 13.74
C LEU A 70 -0.94 4.47 14.36
N ARG A 71 -1.58 5.31 13.54
CA ARG A 71 -2.42 6.43 14.01
C ARG A 71 -3.83 6.00 14.41
N ALA A 72 -4.23 4.76 14.08
CA ALA A 72 -5.58 4.23 14.35
C ALA A 72 -5.67 3.55 15.73
N ASP A 73 -6.77 2.83 15.96
CA ASP A 73 -7.18 2.30 17.25
C ASP A 73 -6.76 0.83 17.49
N LEU A 74 -6.55 0.04 16.42
CA LEU A 74 -6.40 -1.42 16.57
C LEU A 74 -5.00 -1.85 17.03
N VAL A 75 -3.98 -1.01 16.76
CA VAL A 75 -2.57 -1.28 17.09
C VAL A 75 -2.11 -0.42 18.27
N GLY A 76 -1.52 -1.06 19.28
CA GLY A 76 -0.84 -0.44 20.41
C GLY A 76 0.69 -0.54 20.28
N LEU A 77 1.40 -0.05 21.28
CA LEU A 77 2.85 -0.04 21.36
C LEU A 77 3.36 -0.88 22.54
N THR A 78 4.47 -1.60 22.34
CA THR A 78 5.19 -2.30 23.41
C THR A 78 6.31 -1.41 23.96
N SER A 79 7.06 -1.92 24.93
CA SER A 79 8.28 -1.28 25.44
C SER A 79 9.40 -1.18 24.38
N TYR A 80 9.35 -2.02 23.36
CA TYR A 80 10.33 -2.02 22.25
C TYR A 80 10.02 -1.02 21.15
N ALA A 81 8.88 -0.33 21.20
CA ALA A 81 8.55 0.74 20.25
C ALA A 81 9.55 1.90 20.38
N THR A 82 9.88 2.51 19.26
CA THR A 82 10.77 3.67 19.22
C THR A 82 10.07 4.92 19.75
N ASP A 83 10.84 5.96 20.07
CA ASP A 83 10.27 7.26 20.45
C ASP A 83 9.47 7.86 19.29
N ASP A 84 9.91 7.67 18.05
CA ASP A 84 9.17 8.08 16.86
C ASP A 84 7.78 7.41 16.79
N ASN A 85 7.68 6.10 17.08
CA ASN A 85 6.37 5.41 17.14
C ASN A 85 5.47 6.02 18.23
N ARG A 86 6.03 6.35 19.41
CA ARG A 86 5.28 6.97 20.52
C ARG A 86 4.80 8.38 20.15
N LEU A 87 5.64 9.16 19.47
CA LEU A 87 5.26 10.49 18.98
C LEU A 87 4.11 10.40 17.97
N VAL A 88 4.15 9.42 17.06
CA VAL A 88 3.06 9.18 16.10
C VAL A 88 1.77 8.80 16.80
N LYS A 89 1.82 7.84 17.74
CA LYS A 89 0.65 7.37 18.49
C LYS A 89 0.00 8.47 19.30
N ASN A 90 0.80 9.41 19.83
CA ASN A 90 0.35 10.57 20.58
C ASN A 90 0.07 11.81 19.72
N TYR A 91 -0.01 11.67 18.39
CA TYR A 91 -0.29 12.78 17.46
C TYR A 91 0.67 13.98 17.65
N ASN A 92 1.92 13.69 18.02
CA ASN A 92 2.99 14.68 18.16
C ASN A 92 4.11 14.44 17.13
N ILE A 93 3.71 14.26 15.88
CA ILE A 93 4.61 13.93 14.77
C ILE A 93 5.46 15.16 14.43
N LEU A 94 6.77 14.95 14.30
CA LEU A 94 7.74 15.99 13.92
C LEU A 94 8.18 15.76 12.46
N SER A 95 8.67 16.82 11.82
CA SER A 95 9.23 16.72 10.46
C SER A 95 10.54 15.90 10.40
N THR A 96 11.11 15.54 11.54
CA THR A 96 12.27 14.65 11.66
C THR A 96 11.88 13.18 11.89
N ASN A 97 10.59 12.87 12.11
CA ASN A 97 10.11 11.53 12.41
C ASN A 97 10.26 10.61 11.20
N VAL A 98 10.91 9.46 11.39
CA VAL A 98 11.18 8.50 10.32
C VAL A 98 9.92 7.87 9.67
N ILE A 99 8.75 7.99 10.29
CA ILE A 99 7.49 7.58 9.65
C ILE A 99 7.23 8.36 8.36
N ALA A 100 7.78 9.57 8.23
CA ALA A 100 7.64 10.42 7.06
C ALA A 100 8.69 10.13 5.96
N ASP A 101 9.55 9.14 6.14
CA ASP A 101 10.49 8.71 5.10
C ASP A 101 9.73 7.97 3.98
N TRP A 102 9.75 8.50 2.81
CA TRP A 102 9.14 7.93 1.61
C TRP A 102 10.14 7.34 0.61
N SER A 103 11.43 7.32 0.96
CA SER A 103 12.52 6.97 0.04
C SER A 103 12.39 5.56 -0.56
N ALA A 104 11.98 4.57 0.24
CA ALA A 104 11.78 3.21 -0.23
C ALA A 104 10.64 3.13 -1.27
N ILE A 105 9.55 3.86 -1.04
CA ILE A 105 8.40 3.94 -1.96
C ILE A 105 8.82 4.59 -3.28
N TYR A 106 9.54 5.73 -3.23
CA TYR A 106 10.02 6.37 -4.46
C TYR A 106 11.07 5.56 -5.20
N THR A 107 11.86 4.73 -4.50
CA THR A 107 12.76 3.76 -5.13
C THR A 107 11.97 2.72 -5.93
N ALA A 108 10.91 2.16 -5.37
CA ALA A 108 10.04 1.23 -6.07
C ALA A 108 9.31 1.90 -7.26
N ILE A 109 8.84 3.13 -7.10
CA ILE A 109 8.26 3.94 -8.19
C ILE A 109 9.29 4.16 -9.31
N ASN A 110 10.54 4.45 -8.96
CA ASN A 110 11.60 4.62 -9.94
C ASN A 110 11.85 3.34 -10.75
N ASN A 111 11.82 2.17 -10.12
CA ASN A 111 11.93 0.89 -10.82
C ASN A 111 10.78 0.70 -11.82
N CYS A 112 9.54 1.06 -11.45
CA CYS A 112 8.41 1.06 -12.38
C CYS A 112 8.65 2.01 -13.56
N ASN A 113 9.11 3.23 -13.30
CA ASN A 113 9.40 4.22 -14.34
C ASN A 113 10.50 3.76 -15.30
N LEU A 114 11.55 3.13 -14.79
CA LEU A 114 12.63 2.59 -15.63
C LEU A 114 12.11 1.52 -16.59
N LEU A 115 11.27 0.59 -16.10
CA LEU A 115 10.66 -0.40 -16.98
C LEU A 115 9.77 0.26 -18.03
N ILE A 116 8.90 1.19 -17.65
CA ILE A 116 8.01 1.90 -18.57
C ILE A 116 8.78 2.68 -19.63
N ASP A 117 9.88 3.33 -19.25
CA ASP A 117 10.69 4.13 -20.18
C ASP A 117 11.52 3.27 -21.14
N TYR A 118 11.95 2.07 -20.73
CA TYR A 118 12.96 1.31 -21.49
C TYR A 118 12.48 -0.02 -22.08
N ALA A 119 11.38 -0.62 -21.64
CA ALA A 119 10.88 -1.90 -22.17
C ALA A 119 10.65 -1.86 -23.70
N GLY A 120 10.31 -0.68 -24.25
CA GLY A 120 10.17 -0.48 -25.70
C GLY A 120 11.44 -0.74 -26.50
N GLN A 121 12.63 -0.61 -25.91
CA GLN A 121 13.89 -0.94 -26.57
C GLN A 121 14.03 -2.47 -26.74
N ALA A 122 13.74 -3.23 -25.71
CA ALA A 122 13.73 -4.69 -25.78
C ALA A 122 12.66 -5.18 -26.77
N LYS A 123 11.47 -4.57 -26.78
CA LYS A 123 10.39 -4.89 -27.73
C LYS A 123 10.79 -4.72 -29.19
N GLN A 124 11.62 -3.68 -29.48
CA GLN A 124 12.15 -3.44 -30.83
C GLN A 124 13.30 -4.39 -31.19
N ALA A 125 14.12 -4.79 -30.22
CA ALA A 125 15.30 -5.62 -30.43
C ALA A 125 15.00 -7.12 -30.47
N ASP A 126 13.96 -7.58 -29.75
CA ASP A 126 13.58 -8.99 -29.62
C ASP A 126 12.25 -9.28 -30.35
N PRO A 127 12.31 -9.91 -31.53
CA PRO A 127 11.11 -10.29 -32.28
C PRO A 127 10.23 -11.34 -31.57
N THR A 128 10.76 -12.05 -30.56
CA THR A 128 9.99 -13.06 -29.78
C THR A 128 9.18 -12.43 -28.68
N PHE A 129 9.46 -11.17 -28.31
CA PHE A 129 8.68 -10.41 -27.33
C PHE A 129 7.34 -9.99 -27.96
N THR A 130 6.29 -10.72 -27.67
CA THR A 130 4.96 -10.44 -28.26
C THR A 130 4.38 -9.12 -27.73
N GLU A 131 3.43 -8.55 -28.49
CA GLU A 131 2.73 -7.32 -28.05
C GLU A 131 1.94 -7.55 -26.74
N ALA A 132 1.35 -8.73 -26.60
CA ALA A 132 0.59 -9.09 -25.41
C ALA A 132 1.49 -9.19 -24.15
N GLU A 133 2.66 -9.80 -24.25
CA GLU A 133 3.63 -9.86 -23.16
C GLU A 133 4.12 -8.46 -22.79
N TYR A 134 4.51 -7.68 -23.80
CA TYR A 134 4.97 -6.30 -23.61
C TYR A 134 3.93 -5.43 -22.89
N ASN A 135 2.69 -5.44 -23.36
CA ASN A 135 1.61 -4.68 -22.75
C ASN A 135 1.28 -5.18 -21.34
N THR A 136 1.36 -6.49 -21.09
CA THR A 136 1.17 -7.06 -19.74
C THR A 136 2.22 -6.53 -18.77
N ASP A 137 3.52 -6.59 -19.14
CA ASP A 137 4.60 -6.13 -18.26
C ASP A 137 4.51 -4.63 -17.98
N LEU A 138 4.18 -3.82 -18.99
CA LEU A 138 3.91 -2.39 -18.80
C LEU A 138 2.70 -2.13 -17.91
N GLY A 139 1.63 -2.88 -18.11
CA GLY A 139 0.42 -2.77 -17.32
C GLY A 139 0.67 -3.06 -15.83
N GLU A 140 1.44 -4.11 -15.53
CA GLU A 140 1.82 -4.42 -14.14
C GLU A 140 2.68 -3.30 -13.52
N ALA A 141 3.65 -2.75 -14.27
CA ALA A 141 4.45 -1.63 -13.78
C ALA A 141 3.61 -0.37 -13.52
N LEU A 142 2.64 -0.07 -14.39
CA LEU A 142 1.69 1.04 -14.21
C LEU A 142 0.81 0.83 -12.97
N ALA A 143 0.29 -0.39 -12.78
CA ALA A 143 -0.56 -0.71 -11.64
C ALA A 143 0.21 -0.63 -10.31
N VAL A 144 1.42 -1.17 -10.24
CA VAL A 144 2.27 -1.08 -9.04
C VAL A 144 2.63 0.38 -8.75
N ARG A 145 3.01 1.16 -9.76
CA ARG A 145 3.28 2.60 -9.60
C ARG A 145 2.06 3.34 -9.04
N SER A 146 0.88 3.07 -9.57
CA SER A 146 -0.38 3.66 -9.12
C SER A 146 -0.71 3.30 -7.69
N PHE A 147 -0.52 2.04 -7.29
CA PHE A 147 -0.70 1.59 -5.92
C PHE A 147 0.19 2.34 -4.94
N LEU A 148 1.48 2.49 -5.26
CA LEU A 148 2.44 3.22 -4.44
C LEU A 148 2.10 4.72 -4.35
N TYR A 149 1.72 5.35 -5.45
CA TYR A 149 1.24 6.74 -5.44
C TYR A 149 -0.04 6.90 -4.63
N PHE A 150 -0.94 5.91 -4.64
CA PHE A 150 -2.16 5.97 -3.85
C PHE A 150 -1.88 5.94 -2.34
N TYR A 151 -0.90 5.15 -1.88
CA TYR A 151 -0.44 5.22 -0.50
C TYR A 151 0.20 6.57 -0.16
N LEU A 152 1.05 7.10 -1.04
CA LEU A 152 1.68 8.41 -0.84
C LEU A 152 0.64 9.54 -0.75
N VAL A 153 -0.34 9.60 -1.66
CA VAL A 153 -1.33 10.68 -1.67
C VAL A 153 -2.26 10.61 -0.46
N ARG A 154 -2.64 9.42 0.00
CA ARG A 154 -3.43 9.24 1.22
C ARG A 154 -2.65 9.62 2.49
N THR A 155 -1.33 9.48 2.45
CA THR A 155 -0.45 9.73 3.60
C THR A 155 0.06 11.17 3.66
N PHE A 156 0.38 11.80 2.53
CA PHE A 156 1.03 13.12 2.47
C PHE A 156 0.21 14.19 1.73
N ARG A 157 -0.84 13.84 1.02
CA ARG A 157 -1.69 14.65 0.15
C ARG A 157 -0.96 15.15 -1.09
N ASP A 158 -0.10 16.15 -0.96
CA ASP A 158 0.64 16.76 -2.06
C ASP A 158 2.06 16.21 -2.13
N ILE A 159 2.43 15.61 -3.26
CA ILE A 159 3.65 14.82 -3.41
C ILE A 159 4.33 15.02 -4.77
N PRO A 160 5.64 14.79 -4.91
CA PRO A 160 6.30 14.81 -6.21
C PRO A 160 5.76 13.72 -7.14
N LEU A 161 5.17 14.11 -8.27
CA LEU A 161 4.69 13.18 -9.29
C LEU A 161 5.78 12.91 -10.31
N LYS A 162 6.62 11.89 -10.05
CA LYS A 162 7.74 11.48 -10.91
C LYS A 162 7.28 10.37 -11.85
N LEU A 163 7.21 10.68 -13.16
CA LEU A 163 6.75 9.75 -14.20
C LEU A 163 7.87 9.28 -15.12
N LYS A 164 9.11 9.69 -14.86
CA LYS A 164 10.31 9.31 -15.61
C LYS A 164 11.32 8.62 -14.72
N GLY A 165 11.98 7.60 -15.26
CA GLY A 165 13.01 6.85 -14.56
C GLY A 165 14.29 7.66 -14.41
N THR A 166 14.86 7.64 -13.21
CA THR A 166 16.19 8.19 -12.90
C THR A 166 17.20 7.04 -12.86
N SER A 167 18.18 7.05 -13.74
CA SER A 167 19.20 5.99 -13.85
C SER A 167 20.64 6.49 -13.71
N LYS A 168 20.85 7.80 -13.71
CA LYS A 168 22.13 8.47 -13.52
C LYS A 168 21.92 9.83 -12.88
N ASP A 169 22.95 10.41 -12.29
CA ASP A 169 22.86 11.68 -11.57
C ASP A 169 22.37 12.84 -12.46
N THR A 170 22.68 12.80 -13.76
CA THR A 170 22.20 13.81 -14.72
C THR A 170 20.69 13.73 -15.01
N ASP A 171 20.02 12.65 -14.63
CA ASP A 171 18.56 12.48 -14.79
C ASP A 171 17.80 13.02 -13.56
N ILE A 172 18.53 13.43 -12.51
CA ILE A 172 17.91 13.96 -11.29
C ILE A 172 17.34 15.35 -11.58
N VAL A 173 16.03 15.44 -11.60
CA VAL A 173 15.28 16.69 -11.77
C VAL A 173 14.45 16.95 -10.53
N SER A 174 14.56 18.17 -10.01
CA SER A 174 13.63 18.66 -8.97
C SER A 174 12.27 18.88 -9.62
N VAL A 175 11.23 18.22 -9.12
CA VAL A 175 9.89 18.24 -9.73
C VAL A 175 8.91 19.08 -8.90
N GLY A 176 9.21 19.34 -7.63
CA GLY A 176 8.25 19.93 -6.70
C GLY A 176 7.07 18.98 -6.41
N GLN A 177 6.04 19.50 -5.75
CA GLN A 177 4.83 18.75 -5.43
C GLN A 177 3.75 19.01 -6.48
N SER A 178 3.07 17.93 -6.87
CA SER A 178 1.74 18.00 -7.48
C SER A 178 0.67 17.92 -6.40
N THR A 179 -0.48 18.50 -6.67
CA THR A 179 -1.64 18.39 -5.77
C THR A 179 -2.16 16.95 -5.71
N GLY A 180 -2.79 16.58 -4.59
CA GLY A 180 -3.40 15.26 -4.44
C GLY A 180 -4.35 14.92 -5.59
N ASP A 181 -5.12 15.88 -6.08
CA ASP A 181 -6.04 15.69 -7.21
C ASP A 181 -5.32 15.39 -8.53
N GLU A 182 -4.19 16.06 -8.79
CA GLU A 182 -3.37 15.77 -9.98
C GLU A 182 -2.78 14.37 -9.91
N VAL A 183 -2.32 13.96 -8.74
CA VAL A 183 -1.79 12.60 -8.51
C VAL A 183 -2.90 11.54 -8.68
N LEU A 184 -4.09 11.76 -8.11
CA LEU A 184 -5.23 10.84 -8.25
C LEU A 184 -5.70 10.70 -9.69
N LYS A 185 -5.70 11.78 -10.48
CA LYS A 185 -5.97 11.73 -11.93
C LYS A 185 -4.94 10.90 -12.68
N GLN A 186 -3.66 11.02 -12.32
CA GLN A 186 -2.62 10.19 -12.95
C GLN A 186 -2.76 8.72 -12.56
N ILE A 187 -3.09 8.42 -11.30
CA ILE A 187 -3.38 7.06 -10.81
C ILE A 187 -4.55 6.45 -11.61
N GLU A 188 -5.68 7.17 -11.74
CA GLU A 188 -6.83 6.70 -12.53
C GLU A 188 -6.43 6.39 -13.97
N LYS A 189 -5.70 7.30 -14.61
CA LYS A 189 -5.21 7.12 -15.98
C LYS A 189 -4.34 5.88 -16.14
N ASP A 190 -3.37 5.67 -15.25
CA ASP A 190 -2.46 4.54 -15.30
C ASP A 190 -3.19 3.22 -15.04
N LEU A 191 -4.13 3.20 -14.08
CA LEU A 191 -4.92 2.00 -13.79
C LEU A 191 -5.90 1.64 -14.91
N LEU A 192 -6.53 2.61 -15.55
CA LEU A 192 -7.39 2.35 -16.71
C LEU A 192 -6.59 1.76 -17.88
N GLN A 193 -5.37 2.27 -18.12
CA GLN A 193 -4.48 1.68 -19.13
C GLN A 193 -4.03 0.28 -18.75
N ALA A 194 -3.69 0.05 -17.48
CA ALA A 194 -3.34 -1.27 -16.97
C ALA A 194 -4.50 -2.26 -17.10
N LEU A 195 -5.73 -1.81 -16.85
CA LEU A 195 -6.95 -2.63 -16.97
C LEU A 195 -7.13 -3.21 -18.38
N ASP A 196 -6.78 -2.44 -19.41
CA ASP A 196 -6.85 -2.90 -20.81
C ASP A 196 -5.76 -3.91 -21.14
N TRP A 197 -4.60 -3.80 -20.53
CA TRP A 197 -3.39 -4.55 -20.89
C TRP A 197 -3.19 -5.84 -20.08
N ILE A 198 -3.59 -5.85 -18.81
CA ILE A 198 -3.37 -6.99 -17.91
C ILE A 198 -4.43 -8.06 -18.11
N PRO A 199 -4.04 -9.35 -18.17
CA PRO A 199 -4.99 -10.47 -18.29
C PRO A 199 -5.78 -10.70 -17.00
N GLU A 200 -6.90 -11.42 -17.11
CA GLU A 200 -7.68 -11.85 -15.94
C GLU A 200 -6.87 -12.71 -14.97
N TYR A 201 -5.90 -13.45 -15.49
CA TYR A 201 -4.94 -14.27 -14.75
C TYR A 201 -3.71 -14.53 -15.59
N HIS A 202 -2.58 -14.76 -14.94
CA HIS A 202 -1.35 -15.18 -15.61
C HIS A 202 -1.36 -16.70 -15.79
N VAL A 203 -1.07 -17.17 -17.00
CA VAL A 203 -0.94 -18.60 -17.29
C VAL A 203 0.48 -19.03 -16.99
N ASN A 204 0.66 -19.95 -16.05
CA ASN A 204 1.95 -20.61 -15.85
C ASN A 204 2.12 -21.74 -16.89
N THR A 205 3.34 -21.87 -17.44
CA THR A 205 3.72 -22.94 -18.38
C THR A 205 3.61 -24.35 -17.79
N SER A 206 3.44 -24.48 -16.48
CA SER A 206 3.25 -25.74 -15.74
C SER A 206 1.79 -26.12 -15.47
N GLY A 207 0.82 -25.45 -16.13
CA GLY A 207 -0.60 -25.71 -15.92
C GLY A 207 -1.20 -24.87 -14.80
N TYR A 208 -2.50 -24.89 -14.73
CA TYR A 208 -3.39 -24.12 -13.88
C TYR A 208 -2.81 -23.76 -12.49
N ASN A 209 -2.73 -22.47 -12.19
CA ASN A 209 -2.51 -22.00 -10.81
C ASN A 209 -3.51 -20.91 -10.44
N ALA A 210 -4.36 -21.20 -9.47
CA ALA A 210 -5.18 -20.24 -8.78
C ALA A 210 -4.34 -19.20 -7.99
N THR A 211 -3.03 -19.36 -7.92
CA THR A 211 -2.13 -18.69 -6.99
C THR A 211 -1.25 -17.61 -7.61
N ASN A 212 -1.71 -16.91 -8.63
CA ASN A 212 -0.99 -15.73 -9.15
C ASN A 212 -1.26 -14.45 -8.33
N ALA A 213 -1.63 -14.61 -7.08
CA ALA A 213 -1.93 -13.50 -6.18
C ALA A 213 -0.70 -12.64 -5.84
N GLY A 214 0.52 -13.14 -6.05
CA GLY A 214 1.76 -12.36 -5.95
C GLY A 214 2.03 -11.40 -7.12
N ARG A 215 1.26 -11.50 -8.22
CA ARG A 215 1.35 -10.60 -9.39
C ARG A 215 0.04 -9.86 -9.59
N VAL A 216 0.11 -8.66 -10.15
CA VAL A 216 -1.08 -7.89 -10.48
C VAL A 216 -1.85 -8.55 -11.62
N THR A 217 -3.13 -8.81 -11.39
CA THR A 217 -4.09 -9.32 -12.37
C THR A 217 -5.15 -8.27 -12.66
N ARG A 218 -5.99 -8.44 -13.68
CA ARG A 218 -7.08 -7.50 -13.97
C ARG A 218 -8.04 -7.33 -12.78
N PRO A 219 -8.44 -8.36 -12.01
CA PRO A 219 -9.18 -8.18 -10.77
C PRO A 219 -8.46 -7.32 -9.72
N ALA A 220 -7.13 -7.43 -9.61
CA ALA A 220 -6.35 -6.58 -8.71
C ALA A 220 -6.40 -5.10 -9.14
N VAL A 221 -6.29 -4.83 -10.44
CA VAL A 221 -6.45 -3.46 -10.98
C VAL A 221 -7.84 -2.91 -10.71
N ARG A 222 -8.90 -3.74 -10.87
CA ARG A 222 -10.28 -3.35 -10.53
C ARG A 222 -10.44 -3.04 -9.05
N ALA A 223 -9.82 -3.81 -8.17
CA ALA A 223 -9.85 -3.56 -6.73
C ALA A 223 -9.13 -2.24 -6.37
N MET A 224 -7.99 -1.96 -7.02
CA MET A 224 -7.29 -0.67 -6.88
C MET A 224 -8.15 0.50 -7.36
N LEU A 225 -8.80 0.37 -8.53
CA LEU A 225 -9.72 1.40 -9.06
C LEU A 225 -10.89 1.62 -8.11
N ALA A 226 -11.47 0.55 -7.55
CA ALA A 226 -12.58 0.67 -6.59
C ALA A 226 -12.14 1.42 -5.32
N ASP A 227 -10.94 1.14 -4.77
CA ASP A 227 -10.39 1.84 -3.60
C ASP A 227 -10.11 3.33 -3.90
N VAL A 228 -9.56 3.64 -5.08
CA VAL A 228 -9.38 5.02 -5.55
C VAL A 228 -10.70 5.75 -5.71
N TYR A 229 -11.70 5.13 -6.33
CA TYR A 229 -13.02 5.71 -6.51
C TYR A 229 -13.77 5.89 -5.19
N LEU A 230 -13.57 4.98 -4.23
CA LEU A 230 -14.09 5.14 -2.88
C LEU A 230 -13.50 6.37 -2.18
N TRP A 231 -12.18 6.58 -2.33
CA TRP A 231 -11.50 7.77 -1.81
C TRP A 231 -11.99 9.07 -2.44
N LEU A 232 -12.43 9.01 -3.71
CA LEU A 232 -12.98 10.12 -4.50
C LEU A 232 -14.50 10.27 -4.36
N GLU A 233 -15.18 9.45 -3.56
CA GLU A 233 -16.64 9.43 -3.39
C GLU A 233 -17.40 9.19 -4.72
N GLN A 234 -16.79 8.43 -5.65
CA GLN A 234 -17.36 8.09 -6.95
C GLN A 234 -18.03 6.70 -6.90
N TYR A 235 -19.09 6.58 -6.14
CA TYR A 235 -19.71 5.31 -5.74
C TYR A 235 -20.24 4.47 -6.91
N ASP A 236 -20.78 5.10 -7.96
CA ASP A 236 -21.18 4.38 -9.20
C ASP A 236 -20.02 3.61 -9.82
N LYS A 237 -18.83 4.23 -9.85
CA LYS A 237 -17.62 3.58 -10.38
C LYS A 237 -17.11 2.49 -9.45
N VAL A 238 -17.25 2.66 -8.13
CA VAL A 238 -16.91 1.59 -7.16
C VAL A 238 -17.78 0.38 -7.42
N GLU A 239 -19.10 0.57 -7.54
CA GLU A 239 -20.06 -0.50 -7.81
C GLU A 239 -19.72 -1.21 -9.12
N GLU A 240 -19.44 -0.47 -10.20
CA GLU A 240 -19.06 -1.03 -11.50
C GLU A 240 -17.82 -1.93 -11.41
N GLN A 241 -16.73 -1.47 -10.77
CA GLN A 241 -15.49 -2.25 -10.74
C GLN A 241 -15.61 -3.47 -9.82
N THR A 242 -16.28 -3.32 -8.67
CA THR A 242 -16.48 -4.42 -7.72
C THR A 242 -17.45 -5.48 -8.26
N ALA A 243 -18.54 -5.09 -8.94
CA ALA A 243 -19.45 -6.01 -9.60
C ALA A 243 -18.72 -6.92 -10.59
N LYS A 244 -17.85 -6.35 -11.42
CA LYS A 244 -17.06 -7.12 -12.41
C LYS A 244 -16.13 -8.14 -11.77
N ILE A 245 -15.64 -7.91 -10.55
CA ILE A 245 -14.84 -8.90 -9.80
C ILE A 245 -15.75 -10.05 -9.33
N LEU A 246 -16.90 -9.72 -8.74
CA LEU A 246 -17.85 -10.71 -8.23
C LEU A 246 -18.42 -11.60 -9.37
N GLU A 247 -18.73 -11.00 -10.52
CA GLU A 247 -19.27 -11.69 -11.70
C GLU A 247 -18.31 -12.73 -12.29
N THR A 248 -17.01 -12.63 -12.05
CA THR A 248 -16.05 -13.63 -12.54
C THR A 248 -16.28 -15.02 -11.95
N GLY A 249 -16.89 -15.10 -10.75
CA GLY A 249 -17.07 -16.36 -10.01
C GLY A 249 -15.75 -17.02 -9.58
N ARG A 250 -14.61 -16.36 -9.74
CA ARG A 250 -13.27 -16.89 -9.39
C ARG A 250 -12.95 -16.78 -7.92
N TYR A 251 -13.52 -15.76 -7.26
CA TYR A 251 -13.26 -15.46 -5.86
C TYR A 251 -14.47 -15.83 -5.02
N SER A 252 -14.22 -16.31 -3.83
CA SER A 252 -15.27 -16.64 -2.88
C SER A 252 -14.73 -16.53 -1.46
N LEU A 253 -15.62 -16.21 -0.52
CA LEU A 253 -15.27 -16.24 0.89
C LEU A 253 -14.95 -17.67 1.30
N ILE A 254 -13.78 -17.88 1.88
CA ILE A 254 -13.48 -19.13 2.57
C ILE A 254 -14.12 -19.12 3.96
N GLY A 255 -14.26 -20.30 4.57
CA GLY A 255 -14.95 -20.44 5.84
C GLY A 255 -14.26 -19.76 7.02
N ALA A 256 -14.57 -20.20 8.23
CA ALA A 256 -14.08 -19.61 9.48
C ALA A 256 -12.57 -19.80 9.74
N ALA A 257 -11.86 -20.58 8.92
CA ALA A 257 -10.42 -20.81 9.05
C ALA A 257 -9.62 -19.62 8.49
N LEU A 258 -9.73 -18.45 9.13
CA LEU A 258 -9.04 -17.23 8.74
C LEU A 258 -7.51 -17.37 8.55
N PRO A 259 -6.77 -18.16 9.36
CA PRO A 259 -5.35 -18.36 9.12
C PRO A 259 -5.03 -18.86 7.72
N GLU A 260 -5.88 -19.69 7.11
CA GLU A 260 -5.70 -20.20 5.74
C GLU A 260 -5.66 -19.07 4.68
N ILE A 261 -6.31 -17.92 4.94
CA ILE A 261 -6.26 -16.77 4.01
C ILE A 261 -4.84 -16.21 3.93
N PHE A 262 -4.13 -16.19 5.05
CA PHE A 262 -2.81 -15.58 5.16
C PHE A 262 -1.68 -16.52 4.76
N ASP A 263 -1.95 -17.84 4.65
CA ASP A 263 -1.05 -18.80 4.00
C ASP A 263 -0.85 -18.50 2.50
N GLY A 264 -1.75 -17.72 1.93
CA GLY A 264 -1.65 -17.19 0.58
C GLY A 264 -2.29 -18.06 -0.51
N GLY A 265 -2.56 -17.39 -1.64
CA GLY A 265 -3.05 -18.05 -2.86
C GLY A 265 -4.43 -18.70 -2.74
N THR A 266 -5.26 -18.28 -1.82
CA THR A 266 -6.61 -18.84 -1.61
C THR A 266 -7.63 -18.25 -2.60
N MET A 267 -8.84 -18.82 -2.61
CA MET A 267 -9.96 -18.28 -3.39
C MET A 267 -10.40 -16.88 -2.95
N GLU A 268 -9.92 -16.40 -1.80
CA GLU A 268 -10.21 -15.07 -1.31
C GLU A 268 -9.14 -14.05 -1.68
N THR A 269 -7.91 -14.50 -1.97
CA THR A 269 -6.76 -13.63 -2.24
C THR A 269 -6.82 -13.07 -3.66
N ILE A 270 -6.79 -11.74 -3.79
CA ILE A 270 -6.75 -11.04 -5.09
C ILE A 270 -5.32 -10.57 -5.38
N TRP A 271 -4.66 -9.95 -4.40
CA TRP A 271 -3.26 -9.52 -4.51
C TRP A 271 -2.61 -9.47 -3.13
N GLU A 272 -1.42 -10.07 -3.02
CA GLU A 272 -0.67 -10.18 -1.77
C GLU A 272 0.83 -10.04 -1.97
N LEU A 273 1.54 -9.70 -0.90
CA LEU A 273 2.99 -9.79 -0.79
C LEU A 273 3.33 -11.13 -0.14
N SER A 274 4.04 -11.98 -0.88
CA SER A 274 4.30 -13.35 -0.47
C SER A 274 5.70 -13.50 0.14
N HIS A 275 5.80 -14.25 1.22
CA HIS A 275 7.04 -14.56 1.90
C HIS A 275 7.31 -16.07 1.90
N LYS A 276 8.57 -16.48 1.95
CA LYS A 276 8.99 -17.90 1.97
C LYS A 276 9.15 -18.47 3.36
N ASN A 277 9.34 -17.59 4.33
CA ASN A 277 9.53 -17.97 5.73
C ASN A 277 9.26 -16.77 6.66
N SER A 278 9.02 -17.03 7.93
CA SER A 278 8.72 -16.00 8.94
C SER A 278 9.88 -15.00 9.16
N SER A 279 11.13 -15.40 8.95
CA SER A 279 12.28 -14.50 9.12
C SER A 279 12.39 -13.45 8.02
N GLU A 280 11.82 -13.72 6.85
CA GLU A 280 11.72 -12.78 5.72
C GLU A 280 10.48 -11.89 5.81
N ASN A 281 9.48 -12.27 6.61
CA ASN A 281 8.25 -11.52 6.77
C ASN A 281 8.45 -10.31 7.70
N PRO A 282 8.42 -9.08 7.21
CA PRO A 282 8.58 -7.88 8.05
C PRO A 282 7.48 -7.76 9.11
N MET A 283 6.26 -8.18 8.79
CA MET A 283 5.11 -8.11 9.71
C MET A 283 5.28 -9.06 10.90
N TYR A 284 5.86 -10.24 10.69
CA TYR A 284 6.21 -11.15 11.77
C TYR A 284 7.17 -10.48 12.77
N ASN A 285 8.18 -9.79 12.27
CA ASN A 285 9.17 -9.11 13.10
C ASN A 285 8.58 -7.95 13.92
N ILE A 286 7.65 -7.18 13.35
CA ILE A 286 7.09 -6.02 14.02
C ILE A 286 5.84 -6.31 14.86
N GLY A 287 5.16 -7.44 14.66
CA GLY A 287 3.89 -7.76 15.30
C GLY A 287 3.84 -9.07 16.11
N VAL A 288 4.77 -10.01 15.88
CA VAL A 288 4.71 -11.35 16.48
C VAL A 288 5.86 -11.66 17.44
N THR A 289 7.10 -11.32 17.08
CA THR A 289 8.28 -11.66 17.87
C THR A 289 8.23 -11.11 19.31
N ALA A 290 9.02 -11.70 20.20
CA ALA A 290 9.11 -11.26 21.60
C ALA A 290 9.59 -9.80 21.76
N ARG A 291 10.31 -9.26 20.79
CA ARG A 291 10.80 -7.86 20.75
C ARG A 291 10.05 -6.98 19.77
N ARG A 292 8.83 -7.35 19.40
CA ARG A 292 7.98 -6.58 18.51
C ARG A 292 7.74 -5.15 19.02
N PRO A 293 7.79 -4.11 18.19
CA PRO A 293 7.42 -2.76 18.61
C PRO A 293 5.90 -2.57 18.72
N PHE A 294 5.11 -3.34 17.95
CA PHE A 294 3.66 -3.21 17.87
C PHE A 294 2.95 -4.36 18.59
N THR A 295 1.78 -4.05 19.09
CA THR A 295 0.89 -5.01 19.77
C THR A 295 -0.55 -4.72 19.37
N ALA A 296 -1.41 -5.71 19.43
CA ALA A 296 -2.85 -5.50 19.37
C ALA A 296 -3.30 -4.59 20.53
N ASN A 297 -4.22 -3.67 20.27
CA ASN A 297 -4.91 -2.94 21.33
C ASN A 297 -6.04 -3.81 21.88
N VAL A 298 -5.67 -4.75 22.76
CA VAL A 298 -6.57 -5.80 23.27
C VAL A 298 -7.82 -5.22 23.92
N ASP A 299 -7.70 -4.08 24.63
CA ASP A 299 -8.84 -3.45 25.28
C ASP A 299 -9.88 -2.98 24.28
N ILE A 300 -9.46 -2.30 23.19
CA ILE A 300 -10.39 -1.86 22.14
C ILE A 300 -10.93 -3.07 21.36
N LEU A 301 -10.05 -4.02 21.04
CA LEU A 301 -10.45 -5.20 20.28
C LEU A 301 -11.49 -6.02 21.03
N ASN A 302 -11.30 -6.29 22.31
CA ASN A 302 -12.22 -7.12 23.09
C ASN A 302 -13.51 -6.40 23.51
N ASN A 303 -13.47 -5.08 23.71
CA ASN A 303 -14.62 -4.35 24.20
C ASN A 303 -15.45 -3.69 23.09
N GLU A 304 -14.84 -3.32 21.96
CA GLU A 304 -15.56 -2.57 20.92
C GLU A 304 -15.65 -3.31 19.58
N ILE A 305 -14.56 -4.01 19.18
CA ILE A 305 -14.50 -4.66 17.86
C ILE A 305 -15.07 -6.08 17.90
N PHE A 306 -14.63 -6.88 18.88
CA PHE A 306 -15.05 -8.26 19.11
C PHE A 306 -15.55 -8.45 20.54
N PRO A 307 -16.61 -7.73 20.97
CA PRO A 307 -17.12 -7.87 22.33
C PRO A 307 -17.58 -9.31 22.58
N SER A 308 -17.25 -9.83 23.77
CA SER A 308 -17.71 -11.14 24.18
C SER A 308 -19.19 -11.09 24.56
N ASN A 309 -19.94 -12.16 24.27
CA ASN A 309 -21.31 -12.36 24.74
C ASN A 309 -21.29 -13.02 26.12
N GLU A 310 -20.91 -12.31 27.16
CA GLU A 310 -21.06 -12.83 28.50
C GLU A 310 -22.58 -13.01 28.83
N GLY A 311 -23.03 -14.24 28.98
CA GLY A 311 -24.34 -14.59 29.50
C GLY A 311 -25.39 -15.04 28.49
N THR A 312 -25.07 -15.33 27.26
CA THR A 312 -25.98 -16.00 26.33
C THR A 312 -25.57 -17.45 26.09
N ASP A 313 -26.52 -18.38 26.14
CA ASP A 313 -26.36 -19.84 25.90
C ASP A 313 -25.94 -20.20 24.46
N ILE A 314 -25.36 -19.28 23.72
CA ILE A 314 -25.06 -19.48 22.33
C ILE A 314 -23.54 -19.33 22.13
N ASP A 315 -22.89 -20.42 21.76
CA ASP A 315 -21.51 -20.51 21.31
C ASP A 315 -21.26 -19.68 20.01
N LEU A 316 -21.57 -18.39 20.02
CA LEU A 316 -21.39 -17.49 18.91
C LEU A 316 -20.23 -16.54 19.20
N PHE A 317 -19.02 -17.12 19.27
CA PHE A 317 -17.82 -16.32 19.19
C PHE A 317 -17.58 -15.94 17.73
N ASP A 318 -17.30 -14.66 17.48
CA ASP A 318 -16.78 -14.24 16.19
C ASP A 318 -15.48 -15.01 15.92
N SER A 319 -15.44 -15.72 14.79
CA SER A 319 -14.28 -16.57 14.46
C SER A 319 -12.99 -15.79 14.17
N ARG A 320 -13.04 -14.45 14.27
CA ARG A 320 -11.92 -13.55 14.01
C ARG A 320 -11.24 -12.99 15.26
N GLY A 321 -11.87 -13.08 16.41
CA GLY A 321 -11.42 -12.43 17.64
C GLY A 321 -10.12 -12.94 18.23
N GLU A 322 -10.02 -12.82 19.56
CA GLU A 322 -8.87 -13.28 20.32
C GLU A 322 -8.58 -14.78 20.08
N GLY A 323 -7.31 -15.12 19.97
CA GLY A 323 -6.87 -16.48 19.65
C GLY A 323 -6.62 -16.70 18.15
N ILE A 324 -7.25 -15.91 17.27
CA ILE A 324 -7.14 -16.02 15.81
C ILE A 324 -6.35 -14.85 15.23
N LEU A 325 -6.86 -13.61 15.28
CA LEU A 325 -6.16 -12.45 14.72
C LEU A 325 -5.11 -11.87 15.66
N TYR A 326 -5.28 -12.06 16.97
CA TYR A 326 -4.33 -11.61 18.00
C TYR A 326 -4.35 -12.56 19.20
N GLY A 327 -3.24 -12.60 19.92
CA GLY A 327 -3.12 -13.37 21.14
C GLY A 327 -3.41 -12.55 22.40
N MET A 328 -3.58 -13.22 23.54
CA MET A 328 -3.74 -12.60 24.87
C MET A 328 -2.58 -11.65 25.22
N SER A 329 -1.37 -11.92 24.72
CA SER A 329 -0.17 -11.07 24.90
C SER A 329 -0.14 -9.90 23.90
N GLY A 330 -1.16 -9.77 23.03
CA GLY A 330 -1.26 -8.74 21.99
C GLY A 330 -0.38 -9.03 20.76
N ASP A 331 0.15 -10.23 20.59
CA ASP A 331 0.83 -10.62 19.36
C ASP A 331 -0.14 -10.61 18.18
N LEU A 332 0.32 -10.09 17.03
CA LEU A 332 -0.49 -9.98 15.81
C LEU A 332 -0.49 -11.33 15.08
N ARG A 333 -1.32 -12.26 15.50
CA ARG A 333 -1.34 -13.65 14.99
C ARG A 333 -1.70 -13.76 13.52
N LYS A 334 -2.31 -12.73 12.96
CA LYS A 334 -2.52 -12.62 11.52
C LYS A 334 -1.23 -12.79 10.70
N TYR A 335 -0.07 -12.51 11.29
CA TYR A 335 1.24 -12.60 10.64
C TYR A 335 2.10 -13.74 11.14
N GLY A 336 1.53 -14.70 11.83
CA GLY A 336 2.17 -15.90 12.30
C GLY A 336 1.97 -16.17 13.79
N THR A 337 2.34 -17.36 14.19
CA THR A 337 2.43 -17.78 15.57
C THR A 337 3.91 -18.04 15.88
N GLU A 338 4.24 -18.54 17.07
CA GLU A 338 5.61 -18.93 17.42
C GLU A 338 6.17 -20.10 16.57
N SER A 339 5.31 -20.78 15.79
CA SER A 339 5.69 -21.79 14.81
C SER A 339 6.09 -21.14 13.46
N PRO A 340 6.95 -21.77 12.63
CA PRO A 340 7.46 -21.15 11.40
C PRO A 340 6.42 -21.11 10.27
N ASP A 341 5.29 -20.49 10.53
CA ASP A 341 4.24 -20.32 9.55
C ASP A 341 4.56 -19.11 8.65
N TYR A 342 4.21 -19.24 7.36
CA TYR A 342 4.41 -18.18 6.37
C TYR A 342 3.09 -17.45 6.18
N TYR A 343 2.96 -16.24 6.68
CA TYR A 343 1.76 -15.46 6.44
C TYR A 343 2.08 -14.29 5.53
N ASN A 344 1.30 -14.18 4.47
CA ASN A 344 1.44 -13.16 3.45
C ASN A 344 0.73 -11.87 3.88
N PHE A 345 1.23 -10.72 3.40
CA PHE A 345 0.56 -9.44 3.60
C PHE A 345 -0.47 -9.23 2.50
N GLN A 346 -1.76 -9.23 2.88
CA GLN A 346 -2.87 -9.06 1.96
C GLN A 346 -3.01 -7.60 1.55
N LEU A 347 -2.87 -7.30 0.25
CA LEU A 347 -3.10 -5.97 -0.29
C LEU A 347 -4.57 -5.77 -0.67
N TYR A 348 -5.14 -6.73 -1.41
CA TYR A 348 -6.57 -6.80 -1.72
C TYR A 348 -7.06 -8.25 -1.66
N ARG A 349 -8.23 -8.44 -1.06
CA ARG A 349 -8.91 -9.74 -1.00
C ARG A 349 -10.42 -9.58 -1.20
N PHE A 350 -11.10 -10.68 -1.47
CA PHE A 350 -12.49 -10.68 -1.89
C PHE A 350 -13.44 -10.04 -0.87
N SER A 351 -13.25 -10.28 0.41
CA SER A 351 -14.05 -9.65 1.45
C SER A 351 -13.87 -8.12 1.51
N ASP A 352 -12.66 -7.61 1.23
CA ASP A 352 -12.45 -6.16 1.11
C ASP A 352 -13.26 -5.58 -0.08
N VAL A 353 -13.24 -6.27 -1.23
CA VAL A 353 -14.05 -5.88 -2.40
C VAL A 353 -15.54 -5.90 -2.08
N MET A 354 -16.02 -6.92 -1.34
CA MET A 354 -17.42 -6.97 -0.88
C MET A 354 -17.78 -5.78 0.02
N LEU A 355 -16.90 -5.42 0.93
CA LEU A 355 -17.11 -4.30 1.86
C LEU A 355 -17.04 -2.94 1.14
N MET A 356 -16.13 -2.76 0.18
CA MET A 356 -16.11 -1.58 -0.70
C MET A 356 -17.41 -1.45 -1.49
N ARG A 357 -17.92 -2.57 -2.02
CA ARG A 357 -19.21 -2.60 -2.72
C ARG A 357 -20.38 -2.31 -1.81
N ALA A 358 -20.42 -2.88 -0.61
CA ALA A 358 -21.49 -2.64 0.36
C ALA A 358 -21.58 -1.16 0.75
N GLU A 359 -20.43 -0.49 0.94
CA GLU A 359 -20.38 0.94 1.17
C GLU A 359 -20.94 1.73 0.00
N ALA A 360 -20.47 1.46 -1.22
CA ALA A 360 -20.96 2.14 -2.41
C ALA A 360 -22.46 1.92 -2.65
N LEU A 361 -22.97 0.73 -2.43
CA LEU A 361 -24.40 0.43 -2.55
C LEU A 361 -25.24 1.22 -1.52
N ALA A 362 -24.78 1.34 -0.29
CA ALA A 362 -25.45 2.15 0.73
C ALA A 362 -25.47 3.63 0.32
N GLU A 363 -24.35 4.18 -0.17
CA GLU A 363 -24.28 5.56 -0.66
C GLU A 363 -25.15 5.80 -1.90
N LEU A 364 -25.39 4.78 -2.72
CA LEU A 364 -26.30 4.83 -3.88
C LEU A 364 -27.77 4.57 -3.51
N GLY A 365 -28.12 4.47 -2.22
CA GLY A 365 -29.49 4.22 -1.77
C GLY A 365 -29.96 2.77 -1.92
N ARG A 366 -29.05 1.81 -2.16
CA ARG A 366 -29.33 0.40 -2.36
C ARG A 366 -29.07 -0.42 -1.07
N GLY A 367 -29.67 0.02 0.04
CA GLY A 367 -29.39 -0.52 1.38
C GLY A 367 -29.68 -2.02 1.52
N THR A 368 -30.72 -2.54 0.87
CA THR A 368 -31.04 -3.99 0.89
C THR A 368 -29.86 -4.83 0.33
N GLU A 369 -29.25 -4.38 -0.75
CA GLU A 369 -28.16 -5.08 -1.38
C GLU A 369 -26.85 -4.96 -0.57
N ALA A 370 -26.63 -3.80 0.05
CA ALA A 370 -25.52 -3.59 0.96
C ALA A 370 -25.60 -4.52 2.18
N LEU A 371 -26.78 -4.62 2.82
CA LEU A 371 -26.99 -5.51 3.96
C LEU A 371 -26.83 -6.99 3.57
N ALA A 372 -27.26 -7.40 2.38
CA ALA A 372 -27.08 -8.78 1.91
C ALA A 372 -25.60 -9.18 1.79
N LEU A 373 -24.72 -8.27 1.33
CA LEU A 373 -23.27 -8.52 1.26
C LEU A 373 -22.66 -8.63 2.66
N LEU A 374 -23.10 -7.80 3.61
CA LEU A 374 -22.66 -7.85 5.00
C LEU A 374 -23.09 -9.16 5.66
N GLU A 375 -24.34 -9.59 5.45
CA GLU A 375 -24.90 -10.84 5.98
C GLU A 375 -24.12 -12.07 5.47
N ASP A 376 -23.81 -12.11 4.16
CA ASP A 376 -23.03 -13.20 3.57
C ASP A 376 -21.63 -13.28 4.20
N LEU A 377 -20.91 -12.16 4.28
CA LEU A 377 -19.60 -12.11 4.92
C LEU A 377 -19.68 -12.55 6.39
N ARG A 378 -20.59 -12.00 7.16
CA ARG A 378 -20.73 -12.27 8.60
C ARG A 378 -21.10 -13.73 8.87
N THR A 379 -21.99 -14.30 8.07
CA THR A 379 -22.36 -15.72 8.14
C THR A 379 -21.13 -16.60 7.89
N LYS A 380 -20.32 -16.31 6.89
CA LYS A 380 -19.08 -17.04 6.60
C LYS A 380 -18.05 -16.95 7.72
N ARG A 381 -17.96 -15.80 8.38
CA ARG A 381 -17.06 -15.56 9.53
C ARG A 381 -17.62 -16.04 10.86
N LYS A 382 -18.83 -16.61 10.90
CA LYS A 382 -19.52 -16.95 12.16
C LYS A 382 -19.50 -15.75 13.13
N ALA A 383 -19.77 -14.56 12.61
CA ALA A 383 -19.80 -13.36 13.41
C ALA A 383 -20.93 -13.43 14.43
N ILE A 384 -20.68 -12.92 15.65
CA ILE A 384 -21.65 -12.99 16.73
C ILE A 384 -22.82 -12.01 16.51
N ARG A 385 -24.03 -12.42 16.90
CA ARG A 385 -25.23 -11.59 16.79
C ARG A 385 -25.20 -10.32 17.64
N ALA A 386 -24.42 -10.31 18.73
CA ALA A 386 -24.25 -9.10 19.55
C ALA A 386 -23.64 -7.91 18.80
N THR A 387 -22.94 -8.17 17.68
CA THR A 387 -22.41 -7.12 16.81
C THR A 387 -23.31 -6.86 15.60
N ASP A 388 -24.49 -7.50 15.51
CA ASP A 388 -25.48 -7.21 14.48
C ASP A 388 -26.34 -6.01 14.93
N PRO A 389 -26.21 -4.86 14.28
CA PRO A 389 -27.13 -3.76 14.53
C PRO A 389 -28.51 -4.11 13.93
N ASN A 390 -29.56 -3.71 14.60
CA ASN A 390 -30.90 -3.79 14.03
C ASN A 390 -31.14 -2.60 13.10
N ILE A 391 -30.62 -2.70 11.87
CA ILE A 391 -30.63 -1.63 10.87
C ILE A 391 -31.64 -1.96 9.78
N GLU A 392 -32.56 -1.03 9.54
CA GLU A 392 -33.46 -1.10 8.39
C GLU A 392 -32.74 -0.75 7.10
N ALA A 393 -33.15 -1.37 5.98
CA ALA A 393 -32.53 -1.12 4.68
C ALA A 393 -32.65 0.34 4.19
N THR A 394 -33.51 1.12 4.81
CA THR A 394 -33.72 2.55 4.56
C THR A 394 -32.82 3.45 5.39
N ASP A 395 -32.18 2.92 6.44
CA ASP A 395 -31.20 3.64 7.26
C ASP A 395 -29.80 3.54 6.62
N LEU A 396 -29.59 4.33 5.59
CA LEU A 396 -28.36 4.30 4.80
C LEU A 396 -27.13 4.72 5.61
N GLU A 397 -27.28 5.69 6.51
CA GLU A 397 -26.20 6.14 7.39
C GLU A 397 -25.81 5.04 8.39
N GLY A 398 -26.80 4.40 9.00
CA GLY A 398 -26.57 3.24 9.86
C GLY A 398 -25.86 2.09 9.13
N ILE A 399 -26.23 1.81 7.89
CA ILE A 399 -25.55 0.81 7.05
C ILE A 399 -24.10 1.19 6.79
N ILE A 400 -23.82 2.44 6.45
CA ILE A 400 -22.43 2.93 6.22
C ILE A 400 -21.58 2.74 7.49
N LEU A 401 -22.08 3.15 8.64
CA LEU A 401 -21.39 2.94 9.92
C LEU A 401 -21.16 1.46 10.22
N PHE A 402 -22.11 0.61 9.88
CA PHE A 402 -21.97 -0.84 10.02
C PHE A 402 -20.91 -1.41 9.08
N VAL A 403 -20.83 -0.95 7.84
CA VAL A 403 -19.74 -1.31 6.93
C VAL A 403 -18.37 -0.95 7.53
N PHE A 404 -18.20 0.25 8.06
CA PHE A 404 -16.94 0.67 8.70
C PHE A 404 -16.59 -0.17 9.94
N ALA A 405 -17.59 -0.54 10.73
CA ALA A 405 -17.40 -1.46 11.85
C ALA A 405 -17.00 -2.87 11.38
N GLU A 406 -17.63 -3.37 10.31
CA GLU A 406 -17.28 -4.67 9.74
C GLU A 406 -15.91 -4.65 9.05
N ARG A 407 -15.54 -3.56 8.38
CA ARG A 407 -14.17 -3.36 7.87
C ARG A 407 -13.14 -3.40 9.00
N ALA A 408 -13.41 -2.79 10.15
CA ALA A 408 -12.53 -2.87 11.32
C ALA A 408 -12.31 -4.31 11.79
N ARG A 409 -13.38 -5.14 11.83
CA ARG A 409 -13.30 -6.56 12.19
C ARG A 409 -12.58 -7.39 11.14
N GLU A 410 -12.97 -7.24 9.88
CA GLU A 410 -12.49 -8.08 8.80
C GLU A 410 -11.05 -7.77 8.43
N LEU A 411 -10.72 -6.49 8.29
CA LEU A 411 -9.42 -6.00 7.81
C LEU A 411 -8.46 -5.60 8.94
N THR A 412 -8.72 -6.06 10.15
CA THR A 412 -7.85 -5.83 11.32
C THR A 412 -6.38 -6.11 10.97
N PHE A 413 -5.49 -5.13 11.17
CA PHE A 413 -4.04 -5.19 10.92
C PHE A 413 -3.61 -5.31 9.44
N GLU A 414 -4.47 -4.97 8.47
CA GLU A 414 -4.11 -5.01 7.04
C GLU A 414 -3.64 -3.64 6.49
N GLY A 415 -3.25 -2.71 7.34
CA GLY A 415 -2.75 -1.40 6.90
C GLY A 415 -3.83 -0.46 6.34
N LYS A 416 -5.11 -0.63 6.74
CA LYS A 416 -6.25 0.08 6.16
C LYS A 416 -7.00 0.98 7.13
N ARG A 417 -6.94 0.69 8.43
CA ARG A 417 -7.80 1.29 9.44
C ARG A 417 -7.76 2.82 9.49
N TRP A 418 -6.57 3.42 9.46
CA TRP A 418 -6.42 4.87 9.44
C TRP A 418 -7.07 5.51 8.20
N PHE A 419 -6.87 4.90 7.04
CA PHE A 419 -7.43 5.42 5.80
C PHE A 419 -8.95 5.30 5.76
N ASP A 420 -9.52 4.23 6.30
CA ASP A 420 -10.97 4.08 6.46
C ASP A 420 -11.55 5.18 7.37
N LEU A 421 -10.97 5.39 8.56
CA LEU A 421 -11.41 6.44 9.48
C LEU A 421 -11.25 7.84 8.89
N LEU A 422 -10.14 8.09 8.19
CA LEU A 422 -9.91 9.38 7.53
C LEU A 422 -10.91 9.60 6.38
N ARG A 423 -11.23 8.56 5.60
CA ARG A 423 -12.23 8.63 4.54
C ARG A 423 -13.63 8.93 5.08
N LEU A 424 -14.05 8.25 6.14
CA LEU A 424 -15.31 8.54 6.83
C LEU A 424 -15.34 9.97 7.38
N ALA A 425 -14.25 10.44 7.96
CA ALA A 425 -14.16 11.80 8.48
C ALA A 425 -14.23 12.86 7.36
N LYS A 426 -13.60 12.61 6.21
CA LYS A 426 -13.56 13.54 5.06
C LYS A 426 -14.89 13.67 4.33
N LYS A 427 -15.75 12.66 4.40
CA LYS A 427 -17.04 12.67 3.72
C LYS A 427 -17.78 13.98 3.96
N ASP A 428 -18.44 14.50 2.93
CA ASP A 428 -19.21 15.73 2.98
C ASP A 428 -18.40 16.92 3.56
N ASN A 429 -17.17 17.09 3.08
CA ASN A 429 -16.28 18.15 3.53
C ASN A 429 -16.03 18.14 5.05
N TYR A 430 -15.64 16.98 5.58
CA TYR A 430 -15.34 16.76 7.01
C TYR A 430 -16.55 16.88 7.95
N ALA A 431 -17.74 16.59 7.47
CA ALA A 431 -18.94 16.57 8.34
C ALA A 431 -18.78 15.61 9.53
N ASN A 432 -18.03 14.51 9.33
CA ASN A 432 -17.79 13.47 10.35
C ASN A 432 -16.44 13.58 11.06
N ILE A 433 -15.85 14.77 11.15
CA ILE A 433 -14.51 14.97 11.79
C ILE A 433 -14.46 14.41 13.24
N ASN A 434 -15.59 14.32 13.94
CA ASN A 434 -15.65 13.77 15.29
C ASN A 434 -15.22 12.32 15.38
N VAL A 435 -15.30 11.53 14.31
CA VAL A 435 -14.75 10.16 14.25
C VAL A 435 -13.28 10.13 14.62
N LEU A 436 -12.49 11.12 14.15
CA LEU A 436 -11.07 11.24 14.49
C LEU A 436 -10.84 11.81 15.89
N VAL A 437 -11.74 12.67 16.38
CA VAL A 437 -11.70 13.17 17.77
C VAL A 437 -11.96 12.02 18.75
N ASP A 438 -12.96 11.17 18.47
CA ASP A 438 -13.27 10.00 19.28
C ASP A 438 -12.12 8.98 19.27
N LEU A 439 -11.53 8.73 18.10
CA LEU A 439 -10.34 7.92 17.96
C LEU A 439 -9.22 8.41 18.89
N VAL A 440 -8.84 9.67 18.78
CA VAL A 440 -7.78 10.30 19.59
C VAL A 440 -8.08 10.20 21.09
N THR A 441 -9.35 10.39 21.46
CA THR A 441 -9.79 10.29 22.86
C THR A 441 -9.54 8.91 23.46
N LYS A 442 -9.65 7.85 22.65
CA LYS A 442 -9.46 6.46 23.06
C LYS A 442 -7.99 6.03 23.12
N VAL A 443 -7.18 6.47 22.16
CA VAL A 443 -5.83 5.89 21.96
C VAL A 443 -4.67 6.72 22.51
N VAL A 444 -4.89 7.99 22.79
CA VAL A 444 -3.81 8.92 23.19
C VAL A 444 -3.68 8.99 24.72
N ASP A 445 -2.45 9.05 25.20
CA ASP A 445 -2.15 9.21 26.61
C ASP A 445 -2.87 10.42 27.23
N ALA A 446 -3.41 10.24 28.44
CA ALA A 446 -4.28 11.23 29.09
C ALA A 446 -3.64 12.62 29.24
N ASN A 447 -2.32 12.68 29.47
CA ASN A 447 -1.57 13.92 29.68
C ASN A 447 -1.40 14.76 28.41
N VAL A 448 -1.50 14.18 27.21
CA VAL A 448 -1.37 14.88 25.92
C VAL A 448 -2.65 14.87 25.09
N ARG A 449 -3.71 14.21 25.58
CA ARG A 449 -4.97 13.99 24.86
C ARG A 449 -5.61 15.27 24.36
N GLN A 450 -5.72 16.29 25.19
CA GLN A 450 -6.32 17.57 24.78
C GLN A 450 -5.53 18.25 23.64
N SER A 451 -4.20 18.16 23.69
CA SER A 451 -3.36 18.66 22.61
C SER A 451 -3.59 17.89 21.31
N ALA A 452 -3.69 16.56 21.38
CA ALA A 452 -3.96 15.71 20.24
C ALA A 452 -5.36 15.95 19.64
N ILE A 453 -6.39 16.17 20.48
CA ILE A 453 -7.74 16.55 20.02
C ILE A 453 -7.70 17.89 19.26
N ASN A 454 -6.97 18.88 19.76
CA ASN A 454 -6.86 20.16 19.08
C ASN A 454 -6.12 20.03 17.73
N LYS A 455 -5.11 19.17 17.66
CA LYS A 455 -4.36 18.91 16.42
C LYS A 455 -5.24 18.19 15.38
N VAL A 456 -5.96 17.15 15.77
CA VAL A 456 -6.75 16.35 14.82
C VAL A 456 -7.95 17.11 14.21
N ARG A 457 -8.34 18.23 14.81
CA ARG A 457 -9.34 19.15 14.24
C ARG A 457 -8.80 20.01 13.10
N ASP A 458 -7.48 20.11 12.96
CA ASP A 458 -6.84 20.76 11.83
C ASP A 458 -6.65 19.73 10.72
N VAL A 459 -7.35 19.90 9.60
CA VAL A 459 -7.37 18.92 8.50
C VAL A 459 -6.00 18.66 7.89
N ASP A 460 -5.08 19.62 7.96
CA ASP A 460 -3.72 19.42 7.48
C ASP A 460 -2.93 18.45 8.36
N SER A 461 -3.30 18.29 9.65
CA SER A 461 -2.68 17.31 10.56
C SER A 461 -2.95 15.85 10.22
N HIS A 462 -3.96 15.60 9.39
CA HIS A 462 -4.30 14.22 8.95
C HIS A 462 -3.24 13.63 8.03
N TYR A 463 -2.43 14.47 7.43
CA TYR A 463 -1.34 14.11 6.52
C TYR A 463 0.01 14.28 7.22
N LEU A 464 0.95 13.38 6.91
CA LEU A 464 2.28 13.44 7.48
C LEU A 464 3.07 14.66 6.98
N PRO A 465 4.09 15.11 7.74
CA PRO A 465 5.03 16.12 7.26
C PRO A 465 5.88 15.54 6.12
N ILE A 466 6.46 16.42 5.33
CA ILE A 466 7.59 16.05 4.49
C ILE A 466 8.82 15.97 5.40
N LEU A 467 9.57 14.87 5.28
CA LEU A 467 10.78 14.68 6.07
C LEU A 467 11.77 15.82 5.82
N GLU A 468 12.35 16.36 6.88
CA GLU A 468 13.23 17.53 6.82
C GLU A 468 14.39 17.31 5.84
N THR A 469 14.97 16.12 5.81
CA THR A 469 16.05 15.78 4.87
C THR A 469 15.64 15.87 3.40
N GLU A 470 14.38 15.59 3.07
CA GLU A 470 13.87 15.74 1.70
C GLU A 470 13.71 17.21 1.31
N LEU A 471 13.26 18.07 2.24
CA LEU A 471 13.19 19.53 2.04
C LEU A 471 14.60 20.14 1.83
N PHE A 472 15.64 19.54 2.42
CA PHE A 472 17.03 19.97 2.17
C PHE A 472 17.52 19.55 0.79
N LYS A 473 17.14 18.35 0.32
CA LYS A 473 17.55 17.83 -0.99
C LYS A 473 16.85 18.55 -2.15
N ASP A 474 15.56 18.87 -1.99
CA ASP A 474 14.77 19.53 -3.03
C ASP A 474 14.10 20.79 -2.49
N LYS A 475 14.59 21.96 -2.92
CA LYS A 475 14.10 23.28 -2.48
C LYS A 475 12.76 23.67 -3.10
N GLN A 476 12.23 22.91 -4.03
CA GLN A 476 10.88 23.13 -4.58
C GLN A 476 9.80 22.50 -3.69
N LEU A 477 10.18 21.59 -2.78
CA LEU A 477 9.25 21.00 -1.81
C LEU A 477 8.83 22.03 -0.77
N LYS A 478 7.56 22.00 -0.42
CA LYS A 478 6.95 22.85 0.61
C LYS A 478 6.40 21.96 1.71
N GLN A 479 6.74 22.28 2.96
CA GLN A 479 6.23 21.56 4.12
C GLN A 479 4.70 21.68 4.20
N ASN A 480 4.06 20.61 4.68
CA ASN A 480 2.64 20.64 5.04
C ASN A 480 2.39 21.79 6.03
N PRO A 481 1.38 22.66 5.78
CA PRO A 481 1.16 23.90 6.57
C PRO A 481 1.00 23.66 8.07
N PHE A 482 0.47 22.51 8.47
CA PHE A 482 0.34 22.16 9.90
C PHE A 482 1.69 22.14 10.63
N TYR A 483 2.76 21.72 9.98
CA TYR A 483 4.10 21.55 10.56
C TYR A 483 5.00 22.78 10.37
N LEU A 484 4.46 23.88 9.87
CA LEU A 484 5.14 25.19 9.80
C LEU A 484 4.82 26.07 11.01
N LYS A 485 3.89 25.66 11.87
CA LYS A 485 3.38 26.41 13.04
C LYS A 485 4.29 26.27 14.25
#